data_0896664ba410324993376c7f2e7158c7
#
_entry.id   0896664ba410324993376c7f2e7158c7
#
_cell.length_a   1.000
_cell.length_b   1.000
_cell.length_c   1.000
_cell.angle_alpha   90.00
_cell.angle_beta   90.00
_cell.angle_gamma   90.00
#
_symmetry.space_group_name_H-M   'P 1'
#
loop_
_entity.id
_entity.type
_entity.pdbx_description
1 polymer ?
#
loop_
_entity_poly.entity_id
_entity_poly.type
_entity_poly.pdbx_seq_one_letter_code
_entity_poly.pdbx_strand_id
1 'polypeptide(L)'
;MFFLLMDTTYFCLLGYLFMVILVSLNAQGLRSSDRREVAFQFFNRKKFDIICLQETHWTSDLEMIIKRQWKGDIYFAHGTANARGVSVLIHPRLHHTVKQVQSDNEGRIVNILLDIDDHMLNIVNVYAPNTDSERGAFFTDLNRFLSSSHENVIAGDFNCIFDAKLDKFGGNPNPRHSAVFYLNELIARFALCDIWRRRHKDERNFTWTRKNTGDNSFIRTRIDFFLTSKSLDPYISAVDIGPFANSDHDYVLLTLNFDQV
;
A
#
# COMPACT_ATOMS: atom_id res chain seq x y z
N MET A 1 38.27 28.22 -48.78
CA MET A 1 36.88 28.47 -48.42
C MET A 1 36.39 27.20 -47.68
N PHE A 2 36.58 27.20 -46.36
CA PHE A 2 36.27 26.05 -45.49
C PHE A 2 34.83 26.23 -44.98
N PHE A 3 33.95 25.31 -45.33
CA PHE A 3 32.64 25.21 -44.70
C PHE A 3 32.75 24.36 -43.43
N LEU A 4 32.58 25.00 -42.28
CA LEU A 4 32.36 24.32 -41.01
C LEU A 4 30.91 23.77 -41.02
N LEU A 5 30.79 22.46 -41.02
CA LEU A 5 29.55 21.75 -40.65
C LEU A 5 29.41 21.79 -39.11
N MET A 6 28.47 22.59 -38.62
CA MET A 6 28.04 22.52 -37.26
C MET A 6 27.10 21.31 -37.12
N ASP A 7 27.58 20.28 -36.42
CA ASP A 7 26.80 19.15 -35.96
C ASP A 7 25.90 19.63 -34.81
N THR A 8 24.66 19.95 -35.13
CA THR A 8 23.62 20.20 -34.13
C THR A 8 23.00 18.87 -33.72
N THR A 9 23.69 18.16 -32.84
CA THR A 9 23.07 17.09 -32.06
C THR A 9 22.07 17.72 -31.10
N TYR A 10 20.83 17.79 -31.53
CA TYR A 10 19.69 18.02 -30.64
C TYR A 10 19.59 16.82 -29.69
N PHE A 11 20.13 16.96 -28.48
CA PHE A 11 19.75 16.15 -27.35
C PHE A 11 18.31 16.48 -27.06
N CYS A 12 17.41 15.69 -27.62
CA CYS A 12 16.03 15.60 -27.16
C CYS A 12 16.08 14.93 -25.77
N LEU A 13 16.26 15.73 -24.72
CA LEU A 13 15.99 15.33 -23.34
C LEU A 13 14.48 15.10 -23.27
N LEU A 14 14.04 13.89 -23.65
CA LEU A 14 12.79 13.34 -23.17
C LEU A 14 12.97 13.24 -21.65
N GLY A 15 12.45 14.23 -20.91
CA GLY A 15 12.34 14.17 -19.48
C GLY A 15 11.58 12.89 -19.15
N TYR A 16 12.30 11.88 -18.66
CA TYR A 16 11.65 10.72 -18.07
C TYR A 16 10.91 11.22 -16.85
N LEU A 17 9.59 11.32 -16.95
CA LEU A 17 8.73 11.57 -15.79
C LEU A 17 9.07 10.55 -14.72
N PHE A 18 9.65 11.03 -13.61
CA PHE A 18 10.05 10.18 -12.51
C PHE A 18 8.82 9.86 -11.67
N MET A 19 8.14 8.79 -12.05
CA MET A 19 6.95 8.31 -11.37
C MET A 19 7.24 7.06 -10.57
N VAL A 20 6.74 7.02 -9.34
CA VAL A 20 6.79 5.84 -8.46
C VAL A 20 5.38 5.32 -8.24
N ILE A 21 5.14 4.08 -8.63
CA ILE A 21 3.84 3.43 -8.51
C ILE A 21 3.83 2.50 -7.30
N LEU A 22 3.09 2.89 -6.27
CA LEU A 22 2.86 2.10 -5.08
C LEU A 22 1.52 1.35 -5.19
N VAL A 23 1.47 0.12 -4.71
CA VAL A 23 0.23 -0.65 -4.60
C VAL A 23 0.11 -1.26 -3.21
N SER A 24 -1.11 -1.28 -2.67
CA SER A 24 -1.49 -2.02 -1.47
C SER A 24 -2.49 -3.10 -1.83
N LEU A 25 -2.27 -4.33 -1.36
CA LEU A 25 -3.12 -5.47 -1.63
C LEU A 25 -3.13 -6.47 -0.47
N ASN A 26 -4.31 -6.72 0.10
CA ASN A 26 -4.51 -7.91 0.91
C ASN A 26 -4.61 -9.12 -0.04
N ALA A 27 -3.61 -10.00 0.01
CA ALA A 27 -3.44 -11.08 -0.95
C ALA A 27 -4.17 -12.37 -0.55
N GLN A 28 -4.77 -12.43 0.63
CA GLN A 28 -5.51 -13.59 1.15
C GLN A 28 -4.72 -14.91 1.01
N GLY A 29 -3.45 -14.88 1.37
CA GLY A 29 -2.53 -16.01 1.35
C GLY A 29 -1.77 -16.21 0.04
N LEU A 30 -0.45 -16.11 0.12
CA LEU A 30 0.50 -16.37 -0.97
C LEU A 30 1.50 -17.48 -0.62
N ARG A 31 1.10 -18.42 0.25
CA ARG A 31 1.97 -19.54 0.65
C ARG A 31 2.18 -20.54 -0.48
N SER A 32 1.17 -20.76 -1.33
CA SER A 32 1.29 -21.59 -2.52
C SER A 32 2.23 -20.97 -3.56
N SER A 33 3.08 -21.78 -4.18
CA SER A 33 3.99 -21.35 -5.26
C SER A 33 3.21 -20.75 -6.44
N ASP A 34 2.14 -21.42 -6.84
CA ASP A 34 1.33 -21.03 -8.01
C ASP A 34 0.64 -19.67 -7.78
N ARG A 35 0.08 -19.47 -6.57
CA ARG A 35 -0.52 -18.18 -6.23
C ARG A 35 0.51 -17.06 -6.21
N ARG A 36 1.73 -17.32 -5.69
CA ARG A 36 2.82 -16.32 -5.70
C ARG A 36 3.25 -16.00 -7.13
N GLU A 37 3.40 -17.01 -7.98
CA GLU A 37 3.80 -16.82 -9.37
C GLU A 37 2.80 -15.93 -10.11
N VAL A 38 1.51 -16.23 -10.00
CA VAL A 38 0.44 -15.40 -10.59
C VAL A 38 0.47 -13.97 -10.07
N ALA A 39 0.66 -13.79 -8.76
CA ALA A 39 0.75 -12.46 -8.15
C ALA A 39 1.97 -11.69 -8.67
N PHE A 40 3.15 -12.30 -8.70
CA PHE A 40 4.38 -11.65 -9.16
C PHE A 40 4.34 -11.32 -10.65
N GLN A 41 3.77 -12.20 -11.48
CA GLN A 41 3.53 -11.90 -12.89
C GLN A 41 2.57 -10.72 -13.07
N PHE A 42 1.51 -10.65 -12.24
CA PHE A 42 0.59 -9.53 -12.24
C PHE A 42 1.29 -8.21 -11.87
N PHE A 43 2.08 -8.19 -10.80
CA PHE A 43 2.82 -6.99 -10.36
C PHE A 43 3.81 -6.51 -11.41
N ASN A 44 4.55 -7.44 -12.03
CA ASN A 44 5.49 -7.12 -13.11
C ASN A 44 4.78 -6.56 -14.36
N ARG A 45 3.66 -7.17 -14.77
CA ARG A 45 2.87 -6.70 -15.92
C ARG A 45 2.27 -5.32 -15.70
N LYS A 46 1.82 -5.03 -14.47
CA LYS A 46 1.27 -3.74 -14.05
C LYS A 46 2.36 -2.69 -13.82
N LYS A 47 3.62 -3.10 -13.79
CA LYS A 47 4.77 -2.23 -13.54
C LYS A 47 4.67 -1.49 -12.21
N PHE A 48 4.24 -2.17 -11.14
CA PHE A 48 4.29 -1.62 -9.80
C PHE A 48 5.74 -1.54 -9.30
N ASP A 49 6.11 -0.45 -8.63
CA ASP A 49 7.47 -0.22 -8.12
C ASP A 49 7.62 -0.66 -6.68
N ILE A 50 6.60 -0.36 -5.85
CA ILE A 50 6.56 -0.73 -4.44
C ILE A 50 5.23 -1.43 -4.17
N ILE A 51 5.28 -2.64 -3.62
CA ILE A 51 4.12 -3.48 -3.37
C ILE A 51 4.00 -3.76 -1.88
N CYS A 52 2.95 -3.24 -1.25
CA CYS A 52 2.58 -3.49 0.14
C CYS A 52 1.57 -4.63 0.19
N LEU A 53 2.00 -5.81 0.66
CA LEU A 53 1.15 -7.01 0.75
C LEU A 53 0.71 -7.25 2.18
N GLN A 54 -0.56 -7.60 2.37
CA GLN A 54 -1.12 -8.05 3.62
C GLN A 54 -1.64 -9.49 3.47
N GLU A 55 -1.79 -10.18 4.58
CA GLU A 55 -2.18 -11.60 4.64
C GLU A 55 -1.35 -12.50 3.72
N THR A 56 -0.04 -12.31 3.72
CA THR A 56 0.86 -13.13 2.87
C THR A 56 0.89 -14.59 3.31
N HIS A 57 0.62 -14.87 4.59
CA HIS A 57 0.77 -16.17 5.24
C HIS A 57 2.18 -16.74 5.10
N TRP A 58 3.17 -15.86 4.93
CA TRP A 58 4.57 -16.24 4.84
C TRP A 58 5.18 -16.42 6.21
N THR A 59 6.02 -17.42 6.30
CA THR A 59 6.82 -17.78 7.48
C THR A 59 8.30 -17.80 7.10
N SER A 60 9.20 -17.73 8.07
CA SER A 60 10.64 -17.61 7.83
C SER A 60 11.24 -18.74 6.97
N ASP A 61 10.63 -19.93 6.99
CA ASP A 61 11.04 -21.07 6.16
C ASP A 61 10.87 -20.82 4.65
N LEU A 62 9.99 -19.90 4.26
CA LEU A 62 9.73 -19.57 2.86
C LEU A 62 10.61 -18.43 2.32
N GLU A 63 11.28 -17.66 3.16
CA GLU A 63 12.01 -16.45 2.73
C GLU A 63 12.96 -16.70 1.55
N MET A 64 13.79 -17.74 1.65
CA MET A 64 14.77 -18.05 0.61
C MET A 64 14.11 -18.36 -0.73
N ILE A 65 12.96 -19.06 -0.69
CA ILE A 65 12.20 -19.41 -1.91
C ILE A 65 11.61 -18.13 -2.52
N ILE A 66 10.99 -17.30 -1.69
CA ILE A 66 10.33 -16.07 -2.12
C ILE A 66 11.36 -15.09 -2.70
N LYS A 67 12.51 -14.90 -2.04
CA LYS A 67 13.62 -14.06 -2.53
C LYS A 67 14.21 -14.54 -3.86
N ARG A 68 14.13 -15.83 -4.17
CA ARG A 68 14.52 -16.38 -5.48
C ARG A 68 13.47 -16.10 -6.56
N GLN A 69 12.20 -16.08 -6.18
CA GLN A 69 11.09 -15.83 -7.13
C GLN A 69 10.93 -14.33 -7.44
N TRP A 70 11.11 -13.47 -6.45
CA TRP A 70 11.10 -12.02 -6.61
C TRP A 70 12.53 -11.51 -6.81
N LYS A 71 12.77 -10.75 -7.87
CA LYS A 71 14.14 -10.30 -8.23
C LYS A 71 14.58 -9.00 -7.57
N GLY A 72 13.68 -8.31 -6.87
CA GLY A 72 13.95 -7.07 -6.13
C GLY A 72 14.08 -7.31 -4.63
N ASP A 73 14.03 -6.22 -3.88
CA ASP A 73 14.11 -6.28 -2.43
C ASP A 73 12.78 -6.71 -1.81
N ILE A 74 12.84 -7.43 -0.70
CA ILE A 74 11.67 -7.84 0.08
C ILE A 74 11.96 -7.68 1.56
N TYR A 75 11.00 -7.06 2.25
CA TYR A 75 10.99 -6.88 3.70
C TYR A 75 9.78 -7.56 4.29
N PHE A 76 9.97 -8.32 5.38
CA PHE A 76 8.96 -9.20 5.95
C PHE A 76 8.66 -8.84 7.40
N ALA A 77 7.37 -8.91 7.78
CA ALA A 77 6.94 -9.24 9.13
C ALA A 77 6.10 -10.51 9.02
N HIS A 78 6.63 -11.62 9.53
CA HIS A 78 6.03 -12.93 9.35
C HIS A 78 4.77 -13.11 10.18
N GLY A 79 3.75 -13.72 9.57
CA GLY A 79 2.59 -14.25 10.26
C GLY A 79 2.74 -15.72 10.59
N THR A 80 1.63 -16.42 10.53
CA THR A 80 1.58 -17.89 10.58
C THR A 80 1.27 -18.44 9.17
N ALA A 81 1.31 -19.75 9.03
CA ALA A 81 0.96 -20.41 7.77
C ALA A 81 -0.50 -20.17 7.32
N ASN A 82 -1.36 -19.73 8.22
CA ASN A 82 -2.80 -19.59 7.99
C ASN A 82 -3.35 -18.19 8.29
N ALA A 83 -2.53 -17.26 8.78
CA ALA A 83 -2.99 -15.93 9.15
C ALA A 83 -1.86 -14.91 9.20
N ARG A 84 -2.19 -13.66 8.92
CA ARG A 84 -1.30 -12.51 9.03
C ARG A 84 -0.13 -12.58 8.01
N GLY A 85 0.94 -11.86 8.33
CA GLY A 85 2.10 -11.67 7.47
C GLY A 85 1.91 -10.47 6.55
N VAL A 86 2.77 -9.47 6.72
CA VAL A 86 2.86 -8.32 5.82
C VAL A 86 4.25 -8.26 5.21
N SER A 87 4.33 -7.75 3.99
CA SER A 87 5.61 -7.62 3.31
C SER A 87 5.61 -6.40 2.40
N VAL A 88 6.78 -5.78 2.27
CA VAL A 88 7.00 -4.74 1.26
C VAL A 88 7.98 -5.29 0.24
N LEU A 89 7.57 -5.30 -1.03
CA LEU A 89 8.40 -5.68 -2.16
C LEU A 89 8.76 -4.43 -2.96
N ILE A 90 10.03 -4.31 -3.35
CA ILE A 90 10.50 -3.22 -4.21
C ILE A 90 11.00 -3.83 -5.51
N HIS A 91 10.49 -3.31 -6.63
CA HIS A 91 10.88 -3.79 -7.94
C HIS A 91 12.31 -3.33 -8.29
N PRO A 92 13.16 -4.19 -8.89
CA PRO A 92 14.57 -3.87 -9.14
C PRO A 92 14.80 -2.69 -10.13
N ARG A 93 13.75 -2.25 -10.86
CA ARG A 93 13.86 -1.07 -11.73
C ARG A 93 13.80 0.26 -10.96
N LEU A 94 13.26 0.26 -9.73
CA LEU A 94 13.21 1.45 -8.90
C LEU A 94 14.61 1.71 -8.32
N HIS A 95 15.21 2.82 -8.69
CA HIS A 95 16.45 3.27 -8.08
C HIS A 95 16.13 3.82 -6.69
N HIS A 96 16.69 3.23 -5.64
CA HIS A 96 16.40 3.60 -4.27
C HIS A 96 17.51 3.20 -3.31
N THR A 97 17.52 3.79 -2.12
CA THR A 97 18.36 3.39 -1.00
C THR A 97 17.50 3.19 0.24
N VAL A 98 17.62 2.04 0.88
CA VAL A 98 16.94 1.77 2.16
C VAL A 98 17.78 2.32 3.29
N LYS A 99 17.24 3.27 4.06
CA LYS A 99 17.92 3.88 5.22
C LYS A 99 17.59 3.16 6.52
N GLN A 100 16.35 2.64 6.66
CA GLN A 100 15.90 1.98 7.86
C GLN A 100 14.83 0.94 7.53
N VAL A 101 14.80 -0.14 8.30
CA VAL A 101 13.76 -1.16 8.28
C VAL A 101 13.33 -1.47 9.71
N GLN A 102 12.04 -1.50 9.96
CA GLN A 102 11.44 -1.92 11.22
C GLN A 102 10.23 -2.81 10.94
N SER A 103 9.95 -3.73 11.84
CA SER A 103 8.74 -4.55 11.79
C SER A 103 8.23 -4.83 13.20
N ASP A 104 6.96 -5.19 13.30
CA ASP A 104 6.43 -5.77 14.53
C ASP A 104 6.74 -7.27 14.61
N ASN A 105 6.46 -7.87 15.78
CA ASN A 105 6.63 -9.30 15.99
C ASN A 105 5.36 -10.11 15.72
N GLU A 106 4.28 -9.44 15.29
CA GLU A 106 2.97 -10.05 15.09
C GLU A 106 2.62 -10.31 13.62
N GLY A 107 3.48 -9.87 12.70
CA GLY A 107 3.23 -9.98 11.27
C GLY A 107 2.16 -9.03 10.77
N ARG A 108 2.08 -7.83 11.36
CA ARG A 108 1.07 -6.81 11.05
C ARG A 108 1.62 -5.50 10.53
N ILE A 109 2.92 -5.22 10.79
CA ILE A 109 3.54 -3.95 10.38
C ILE A 109 4.94 -4.21 9.81
N VAL A 110 5.20 -3.68 8.62
CA VAL A 110 6.54 -3.45 8.07
C VAL A 110 6.67 -1.99 7.76
N ASN A 111 7.71 -1.36 8.28
CA ASN A 111 8.08 0.02 8.01
C ASN A 111 9.45 0.06 7.34
N ILE A 112 9.56 0.84 6.28
CA ILE A 112 10.82 1.10 5.59
C ILE A 112 10.97 2.60 5.33
N LEU A 113 12.15 3.14 5.64
CA LEU A 113 12.54 4.48 5.25
C LEU A 113 13.35 4.39 3.97
N LEU A 114 12.81 4.90 2.88
CA LEU A 114 13.41 4.90 1.55
C LEU A 114 13.87 6.30 1.16
N ASP A 115 15.04 6.35 0.55
CA ASP A 115 15.51 7.49 -0.24
C ASP A 115 15.32 7.12 -1.72
N ILE A 116 14.53 7.90 -2.41
CA ILE A 116 14.22 7.73 -3.83
C ILE A 116 14.53 9.06 -4.51
N ASP A 117 15.69 9.16 -5.18
CA ASP A 117 16.18 10.39 -5.83
C ASP A 117 16.06 11.63 -4.92
N ASP A 118 16.68 11.54 -3.72
CA ASP A 118 16.70 12.57 -2.66
C ASP A 118 15.34 12.85 -1.99
N HIS A 119 14.29 12.08 -2.30
CA HIS A 119 13.01 12.12 -1.61
C HIS A 119 12.92 11.03 -0.53
N MET A 120 12.86 11.47 0.73
CA MET A 120 12.77 10.58 1.88
C MET A 120 11.32 10.20 2.17
N LEU A 121 10.96 8.95 1.91
CA LEU A 121 9.63 8.39 2.16
C LEU A 121 9.65 7.35 3.27
N ASN A 122 8.83 7.55 4.30
CA ASN A 122 8.56 6.57 5.35
C ASN A 122 7.34 5.73 4.96
N ILE A 123 7.58 4.55 4.39
CA ILE A 123 6.53 3.65 3.92
C ILE A 123 6.19 2.66 5.02
N VAL A 124 4.92 2.62 5.42
CA VAL A 124 4.42 1.73 6.47
C VAL A 124 3.31 0.86 5.91
N ASN A 125 3.57 -0.43 5.80
CA ASN A 125 2.57 -1.42 5.40
C ASN A 125 1.89 -2.01 6.63
N VAL A 126 0.56 -1.96 6.69
CA VAL A 126 -0.22 -2.38 7.86
C VAL A 126 -1.29 -3.42 7.53
N TYR A 127 -1.52 -4.34 8.46
CA TYR A 127 -2.67 -5.24 8.51
C TYR A 127 -3.32 -5.15 9.89
N ALA A 128 -4.34 -4.32 10.01
CA ALA A 128 -4.99 -4.09 11.29
C ALA A 128 -5.80 -5.32 11.77
N PRO A 129 -5.97 -5.52 13.09
CA PRO A 129 -6.79 -6.59 13.63
C PRO A 129 -8.24 -6.55 13.13
N ASN A 130 -8.85 -7.74 12.94
CA ASN A 130 -10.24 -7.85 12.51
C ASN A 130 -11.22 -7.43 13.61
N THR A 131 -10.81 -7.54 14.88
CA THR A 131 -11.66 -7.20 16.05
C THR A 131 -11.49 -5.72 16.42
N ASP A 132 -12.62 -5.05 16.65
CA ASP A 132 -12.62 -3.62 16.98
C ASP A 132 -11.89 -3.31 18.30
N SER A 133 -11.97 -4.21 19.28
CA SER A 133 -11.29 -4.06 20.57
C SER A 133 -9.76 -4.09 20.48
N GLU A 134 -9.19 -4.82 19.52
CA GLU A 134 -7.73 -4.88 19.32
C GLU A 134 -7.21 -3.73 18.45
N ARG A 135 -8.04 -3.23 17.52
CA ARG A 135 -7.63 -2.15 16.60
C ARG A 135 -7.24 -0.85 17.31
N GLY A 136 -7.90 -0.50 18.41
CA GLY A 136 -7.56 0.71 19.16
C GLY A 136 -6.12 0.69 19.68
N ALA A 137 -5.72 -0.41 20.30
CA ALA A 137 -4.34 -0.61 20.76
C ALA A 137 -3.35 -0.65 19.58
N PHE A 138 -3.72 -1.32 18.48
CA PHE A 138 -2.92 -1.39 17.27
C PHE A 138 -2.66 0.01 16.68
N PHE A 139 -3.68 0.86 16.53
CA PHE A 139 -3.50 2.22 16.00
C PHE A 139 -2.70 3.12 16.97
N THR A 140 -2.83 2.89 18.28
CA THR A 140 -1.97 3.58 19.26
C THR A 140 -0.51 3.16 19.09
N ASP A 141 -0.22 1.88 18.92
CA ASP A 141 1.13 1.35 18.73
C ASP A 141 1.74 1.74 17.39
N LEU A 142 0.92 1.94 16.36
CA LEU A 142 1.36 2.38 15.03
C LEU A 142 2.11 3.72 15.06
N ASN A 143 1.88 4.57 16.08
CA ASN A 143 2.61 5.83 16.26
C ASN A 143 4.14 5.68 16.21
N ARG A 144 4.69 4.58 16.73
CA ARG A 144 6.15 4.38 16.81
C ARG A 144 6.81 4.10 15.45
N PHE A 145 6.03 3.78 14.42
CA PHE A 145 6.50 3.52 13.06
C PHE A 145 6.38 4.75 12.16
N LEU A 146 5.73 5.81 12.64
CA LEU A 146 5.54 7.04 11.85
C LEU A 146 6.66 8.04 12.12
N SER A 147 7.07 8.70 11.06
CA SER A 147 8.10 9.74 11.12
C SER A 147 7.48 11.11 11.35
N SER A 148 8.11 11.91 12.22
CA SER A 148 7.80 13.33 12.37
C SER A 148 8.67 14.23 11.48
N SER A 149 9.70 13.68 10.84
CA SER A 149 10.68 14.40 10.03
C SER A 149 10.69 14.03 8.56
N HIS A 150 10.00 12.96 8.16
CA HIS A 150 9.91 12.52 6.78
C HIS A 150 8.45 12.30 6.39
N GLU A 151 8.19 12.31 5.09
CA GLU A 151 6.85 12.07 4.54
C GLU A 151 6.39 10.63 4.79
N ASN A 152 5.20 10.48 5.38
CA ASN A 152 4.61 9.18 5.64
C ASN A 152 3.69 8.74 4.50
N VAL A 153 3.82 7.49 4.10
CA VAL A 153 2.91 6.77 3.22
C VAL A 153 2.51 5.48 3.92
N ILE A 154 1.31 5.46 4.52
CA ILE A 154 0.80 4.28 5.21
C ILE A 154 -0.16 3.58 4.26
N ALA A 155 0.12 2.33 3.95
CA ALA A 155 -0.64 1.49 3.04
C ALA A 155 -1.14 0.25 3.76
N GLY A 156 -2.32 -0.24 3.45
CA GLY A 156 -2.74 -1.53 4.00
C GLY A 156 -4.22 -1.74 4.14
N ASP A 157 -4.54 -2.86 4.78
CA ASP A 157 -5.87 -3.22 5.24
C ASP A 157 -6.04 -2.75 6.69
N PHE A 158 -6.86 -1.73 6.86
CA PHE A 158 -7.12 -1.13 8.17
C PHE A 158 -8.28 -1.81 8.91
N ASN A 159 -8.99 -2.72 8.26
CA ASN A 159 -10.15 -3.43 8.82
C ASN A 159 -11.19 -2.52 9.47
N CYS A 160 -11.23 -1.25 9.06
CA CYS A 160 -12.22 -0.26 9.50
C CYS A 160 -12.62 0.67 8.36
N ILE A 161 -13.77 1.31 8.52
CA ILE A 161 -14.30 2.29 7.56
C ILE A 161 -14.43 3.64 8.25
N PHE A 162 -14.18 4.73 7.51
CA PHE A 162 -14.35 6.09 8.03
C PHE A 162 -15.79 6.58 7.93
N ASP A 163 -16.45 6.32 6.80
CA ASP A 163 -17.82 6.76 6.53
C ASP A 163 -18.70 5.58 6.15
N ALA A 164 -19.64 5.22 7.02
CA ALA A 164 -20.53 4.08 6.78
C ALA A 164 -21.48 4.29 5.57
N LYS A 165 -21.73 5.55 5.15
CA LYS A 165 -22.58 5.84 3.99
C LYS A 165 -21.82 5.68 2.66
N LEU A 166 -20.55 6.06 2.64
CA LEU A 166 -19.72 6.05 1.45
C LEU A 166 -18.90 4.77 1.33
N ASP A 167 -18.34 4.29 2.46
CA ASP A 167 -17.37 3.19 2.48
C ASP A 167 -18.00 1.81 2.74
N LYS A 168 -19.35 1.73 2.76
CA LYS A 168 -20.04 0.46 3.00
C LYS A 168 -21.28 0.30 2.14
N PHE A 169 -21.54 -0.93 1.73
CA PHE A 169 -22.77 -1.40 1.09
C PHE A 169 -23.20 -2.73 1.71
N GLY A 170 -24.47 -2.83 2.11
CA GLY A 170 -25.05 -4.05 2.67
C GLY A 170 -24.61 -4.36 4.12
N GLY A 171 -25.15 -5.43 4.69
CA GLY A 171 -24.88 -5.86 6.06
C GLY A 171 -25.40 -4.89 7.13
N ASN A 172 -24.79 -4.94 8.34
CA ASN A 172 -25.18 -4.06 9.46
C ASN A 172 -24.99 -2.58 9.10
N PRO A 173 -26.05 -1.74 9.12
CA PRO A 173 -25.94 -0.32 8.76
C PRO A 173 -25.15 0.51 9.78
N ASN A 174 -25.06 0.06 11.03
CA ASN A 174 -24.38 0.74 12.13
C ASN A 174 -23.24 -0.11 12.69
N PRO A 175 -22.18 -0.34 11.94
CA PRO A 175 -21.03 -1.07 12.46
C PRO A 175 -20.38 -0.26 13.60
N ARG A 176 -19.99 -0.96 14.67
CA ARG A 176 -19.19 -0.32 15.73
C ARG A 176 -17.76 -0.16 15.22
N HIS A 177 -17.28 1.07 15.23
CA HIS A 177 -15.91 1.42 14.82
C HIS A 177 -15.29 2.36 15.87
N SER A 178 -15.27 1.93 17.12
CA SER A 178 -14.65 2.71 18.20
C SER A 178 -13.16 2.95 17.94
N ALA A 179 -12.50 2.03 17.23
CA ALA A 179 -11.11 2.16 16.85
C ALA A 179 -10.81 3.31 15.86
N VAL A 180 -11.81 3.79 15.10
CA VAL A 180 -11.65 4.94 14.21
C VAL A 180 -11.25 6.21 14.97
N PHE A 181 -11.63 6.34 16.24
CA PHE A 181 -11.15 7.43 17.08
C PHE A 181 -9.62 7.46 17.13
N TYR A 182 -8.97 6.35 17.43
CA TYR A 182 -7.50 6.26 17.54
C TYR A 182 -6.81 6.49 16.19
N LEU A 183 -7.44 6.03 15.10
CA LEU A 183 -6.93 6.29 13.76
C LEU A 183 -7.03 7.79 13.39
N ASN A 184 -8.10 8.47 13.79
CA ASN A 184 -8.24 9.91 13.59
C ASN A 184 -7.23 10.71 14.41
N GLU A 185 -6.92 10.29 15.66
CA GLU A 185 -5.86 10.89 16.48
C GLU A 185 -4.50 10.79 15.76
N LEU A 186 -4.20 9.61 15.19
CA LEU A 186 -2.98 9.38 14.42
C LEU A 186 -2.94 10.27 13.16
N ILE A 187 -4.05 10.37 12.42
CA ILE A 187 -4.19 11.22 11.23
C ILE A 187 -3.95 12.69 11.59
N ALA A 188 -4.53 13.15 12.69
CA ALA A 188 -4.36 14.51 13.15
C ALA A 188 -2.91 14.79 13.57
N ARG A 189 -2.32 13.87 14.35
CA ARG A 189 -0.96 14.03 14.88
C ARG A 189 0.11 14.13 13.80
N PHE A 190 0.03 13.32 12.76
CA PHE A 190 1.01 13.26 11.67
C PHE A 190 0.57 13.99 10.39
N ALA A 191 -0.48 14.82 10.49
CA ALA A 191 -1.02 15.59 9.37
C ALA A 191 -1.30 14.73 8.13
N LEU A 192 -1.88 13.53 8.34
CA LEU A 192 -2.20 12.59 7.28
C LEU A 192 -3.54 12.90 6.62
N CYS A 193 -3.79 12.27 5.48
CA CYS A 193 -5.11 12.23 4.84
C CYS A 193 -5.34 10.92 4.11
N ASP A 194 -6.58 10.45 4.07
CA ASP A 194 -7.06 9.43 3.13
C ASP A 194 -7.11 10.05 1.74
N ILE A 195 -6.06 9.79 0.95
CA ILE A 195 -5.88 10.49 -0.32
C ILE A 195 -6.94 10.09 -1.36
N TRP A 196 -7.40 8.81 -1.35
CA TRP A 196 -8.44 8.39 -2.26
C TRP A 196 -9.74 9.14 -1.97
N ARG A 197 -10.19 9.18 -0.71
CA ARG A 197 -11.40 9.89 -0.28
C ARG A 197 -11.29 11.40 -0.53
N ARG A 198 -10.10 11.98 -0.36
CA ARG A 198 -9.85 13.39 -0.65
C ARG A 198 -10.07 13.73 -2.13
N ARG A 199 -9.69 12.82 -3.04
CA ARG A 199 -9.85 12.99 -4.50
C ARG A 199 -11.25 12.61 -4.99
N HIS A 200 -11.93 11.67 -4.31
CA HIS A 200 -13.22 11.09 -4.67
C HIS A 200 -14.25 11.29 -3.55
N LYS A 201 -14.59 12.56 -3.26
CA LYS A 201 -15.32 12.97 -2.04
C LYS A 201 -16.65 12.24 -1.84
N ASP A 202 -17.42 12.04 -2.92
CA ASP A 202 -18.77 11.48 -2.88
C ASP A 202 -18.86 10.11 -3.58
N GLU A 203 -17.74 9.60 -4.10
CA GLU A 203 -17.72 8.35 -4.84
C GLU A 203 -17.81 7.16 -3.89
N ARG A 204 -18.60 6.16 -4.30
CA ARG A 204 -18.69 4.88 -3.61
C ARG A 204 -17.89 3.86 -4.39
N ASN A 205 -16.74 3.48 -3.86
CA ASN A 205 -15.92 2.40 -4.35
C ASN A 205 -15.45 1.54 -3.17
N PHE A 206 -15.22 0.26 -3.39
CA PHE A 206 -14.99 -0.70 -2.34
C PHE A 206 -13.75 -1.52 -2.66
N THR A 207 -13.03 -1.92 -1.62
CA THR A 207 -11.83 -2.73 -1.73
C THR A 207 -12.04 -4.18 -1.29
N TRP A 208 -13.13 -4.47 -0.58
CA TRP A 208 -13.47 -5.82 -0.14
C TRP A 208 -14.92 -6.15 -0.44
N THR A 209 -15.14 -7.39 -0.89
CA THR A 209 -16.48 -7.89 -1.25
C THR A 209 -16.70 -9.29 -0.72
N ARG A 210 -17.78 -9.48 0.03
CA ARG A 210 -18.26 -10.79 0.46
C ARG A 210 -19.66 -11.05 -0.04
N LYS A 211 -19.89 -12.23 -0.62
CA LYS A 211 -21.23 -12.71 -0.96
C LYS A 211 -21.84 -13.42 0.26
N ASN A 212 -23.05 -13.05 0.63
CA ASN A 212 -23.81 -13.79 1.64
C ASN A 212 -24.33 -15.11 1.09
N THR A 213 -24.24 -16.17 1.89
CA THR A 213 -24.64 -17.52 1.47
C THR A 213 -26.17 -17.74 1.55
N GLY A 214 -26.88 -16.91 2.32
CA GLY A 214 -28.32 -17.13 2.57
C GLY A 214 -29.26 -16.46 1.55
N ASP A 215 -28.91 -15.29 1.05
CA ASP A 215 -29.78 -14.45 0.22
C ASP A 215 -29.15 -13.92 -1.06
N ASN A 216 -27.94 -14.40 -1.40
CA ASN A 216 -27.15 -13.93 -2.52
C ASN A 216 -26.84 -12.41 -2.53
N SER A 217 -27.10 -11.70 -1.44
CA SER A 217 -26.71 -10.30 -1.30
C SER A 217 -25.20 -10.16 -1.13
N PHE A 218 -24.69 -8.94 -1.34
CA PHE A 218 -23.29 -8.62 -1.17
C PHE A 218 -23.10 -7.64 -0.02
N ILE A 219 -22.00 -7.85 0.73
CA ILE A 219 -21.43 -6.85 1.63
C ILE A 219 -20.16 -6.37 0.98
N ARG A 220 -20.03 -5.05 0.82
CA ARG A 220 -18.84 -4.40 0.26
C ARG A 220 -18.38 -3.32 1.21
N THR A 221 -17.06 -3.23 1.40
CA THR A 221 -16.45 -2.20 2.24
C THR A 221 -15.16 -1.68 1.60
N ARG A 222 -14.86 -0.40 1.85
CA ARG A 222 -13.54 0.16 1.56
C ARG A 222 -12.78 0.18 2.89
N ILE A 223 -11.90 -0.78 3.06
CA ILE A 223 -11.09 -0.99 4.28
C ILE A 223 -9.60 -0.96 4.00
N ASP A 224 -9.22 -1.02 2.73
CA ASP A 224 -7.86 -0.85 2.26
C ASP A 224 -7.69 0.57 1.70
N PHE A 225 -6.65 1.29 2.12
CA PHE A 225 -6.40 2.64 1.65
C PHE A 225 -4.96 3.09 1.86
N PHE A 226 -4.61 4.25 1.28
CA PHE A 226 -3.41 5.00 1.58
C PHE A 226 -3.74 6.19 2.47
N LEU A 227 -3.03 6.29 3.61
CA LEU A 227 -2.93 7.52 4.39
C LEU A 227 -1.58 8.15 4.08
N THR A 228 -1.58 9.35 3.52
CA THR A 228 -0.35 10.06 3.14
C THR A 228 -0.19 11.34 3.94
N SER A 229 1.04 11.77 4.20
CA SER A 229 1.30 13.13 4.64
C SER A 229 0.63 14.12 3.68
N LYS A 230 -0.04 15.15 4.21
CA LYS A 230 -0.74 16.17 3.38
C LYS A 230 0.21 16.93 2.46
N SER A 231 1.47 17.07 2.86
CA SER A 231 2.55 17.66 2.08
C SER A 231 2.89 16.90 0.80
N LEU A 232 2.59 15.58 0.74
CA LEU A 232 2.75 14.79 -0.49
C LEU A 232 1.68 15.06 -1.55
N ASP A 233 0.57 15.71 -1.22
CA ASP A 233 -0.56 15.90 -2.16
C ASP A 233 -0.16 16.53 -3.51
N PRO A 234 0.75 17.52 -3.60
CA PRO A 234 1.20 18.06 -4.87
C PRO A 234 1.92 17.05 -5.77
N TYR A 235 2.58 16.05 -5.17
CA TYR A 235 3.32 15.00 -5.89
C TYR A 235 2.45 13.81 -6.28
N ILE A 236 1.22 13.70 -5.77
CA ILE A 236 0.34 12.57 -6.06
C ILE A 236 -0.39 12.83 -7.39
N SER A 237 -0.01 12.09 -8.44
CA SER A 237 -0.60 12.21 -9.78
C SER A 237 -1.84 11.34 -9.95
N ALA A 238 -1.92 10.18 -9.28
CA ALA A 238 -3.08 9.29 -9.35
C ALA A 238 -3.29 8.51 -8.04
N VAL A 239 -4.55 8.20 -7.74
CA VAL A 239 -4.96 7.22 -6.73
C VAL A 239 -6.20 6.49 -7.24
N ASP A 240 -6.13 5.15 -7.31
CA ASP A 240 -7.17 4.31 -7.89
C ASP A 240 -7.39 3.02 -7.10
N ILE A 241 -8.52 2.36 -7.35
CA ILE A 241 -8.85 1.03 -6.85
C ILE A 241 -9.04 0.12 -8.07
N GLY A 242 -8.41 -1.04 -8.06
CA GLY A 242 -8.49 -1.96 -9.19
C GLY A 242 -8.56 -3.43 -8.78
N PRO A 243 -9.14 -4.29 -9.63
CA PRO A 243 -9.40 -5.68 -9.29
C PRO A 243 -8.15 -6.55 -9.26
N PHE A 244 -8.11 -7.48 -8.30
CA PHE A 244 -7.17 -8.59 -8.27
C PHE A 244 -7.92 -9.92 -8.17
N ALA A 245 -7.87 -10.73 -9.21
CA ALA A 245 -8.74 -11.91 -9.37
C ALA A 245 -8.52 -13.03 -8.32
N ASN A 246 -7.38 -13.02 -7.62
CA ASN A 246 -7.00 -14.08 -6.68
C ASN A 246 -7.18 -13.69 -5.21
N SER A 247 -7.93 -12.62 -4.93
CA SER A 247 -8.31 -12.19 -3.59
C SER A 247 -9.77 -11.74 -3.59
N ASP A 248 -10.40 -11.70 -2.42
CA ASP A 248 -11.66 -11.00 -2.19
C ASP A 248 -11.45 -9.49 -1.93
N HIS A 249 -10.18 -9.04 -1.94
CA HIS A 249 -9.78 -7.65 -1.93
C HIS A 249 -9.33 -7.18 -3.31
N ASP A 250 -9.70 -5.95 -3.64
CA ASP A 250 -9.15 -5.17 -4.73
C ASP A 250 -7.92 -4.39 -4.25
N TYR A 251 -6.95 -4.16 -5.15
CA TYR A 251 -5.78 -3.37 -4.78
C TYR A 251 -6.10 -1.87 -4.78
N VAL A 252 -5.39 -1.12 -3.95
CA VAL A 252 -5.34 0.35 -4.02
C VAL A 252 -4.00 0.76 -4.60
N LEU A 253 -4.03 1.70 -5.55
CA LEU A 253 -2.85 2.21 -6.25
C LEU A 253 -2.63 3.68 -5.88
N LEU A 254 -1.38 4.07 -5.70
CA LEU A 254 -0.91 5.43 -5.52
C LEU A 254 0.24 5.68 -6.49
N THR A 255 0.18 6.78 -7.26
CA THR A 255 1.27 7.20 -8.13
C THR A 255 1.82 8.54 -7.65
N LEU A 256 3.12 8.55 -7.34
CA LEU A 256 3.87 9.77 -7.02
C LEU A 256 4.64 10.21 -8.28
N ASN A 257 4.67 11.51 -8.51
CA ASN A 257 5.46 12.16 -9.56
C ASN A 257 6.24 13.32 -8.95
N PHE A 258 7.54 13.14 -8.78
CA PHE A 258 8.41 14.12 -8.15
C PHE A 258 8.90 15.22 -9.12
N ASP A 259 8.67 15.09 -10.42
CA ASP A 259 9.03 16.10 -11.43
C ASP A 259 7.99 17.24 -11.53
N GLN A 260 6.89 17.20 -10.77
CA GLN A 260 5.76 18.14 -10.90
C GLN A 260 5.86 19.40 -10.03
N VAL A 261 6.94 19.60 -9.25
CA VAL A 261 7.07 20.75 -8.34
C VAL A 261 8.33 21.55 -8.61
#